data_95d4d65a90d5cbf33b0e873196e02edd
#
_entry.id   95d4d65a90d5cbf33b0e873196e02edd
#
_cell.length_a   1.000
_cell.length_b   1.000
_cell.length_c   1.000
_cell.angle_alpha   90.00
_cell.angle_beta   90.00
_cell.angle_gamma   90.00
#
_symmetry.space_group_name_H-M   'P 1'
#
loop_
_entity.id
_entity.type
_entity.pdbx_description
1 polymer ?
#
loop_
_entity_poly.entity_id
_entity_poly.type
_entity_poly.pdbx_seq_one_letter_code
_entity_poly.pdbx_strand_id
1 'polypeptide(L)'
;LDAGQPGELEAIVAKVTASECVRQAAIDALGIHGGRAFLVGHPLGDSFHDHFAVTVYEGESDLLGLALFKGLAKGHPLAAEVDSSRLRRAGAWLAWRVAGLAAGGTPAEATIADDPLRGHALRARKLLAAAAVRIDRAIRHHGRRLADRQLEVGALAAEVRELVGVIAVAHHAAAAGGPGAAADCWCRLAVARATGRKPTVADHAALAALGRALAAE
;
A
#
# COMPACT_ATOMS: atom_id res chain seq x y z
N LEU A 1 -5.11 17.06 -1.50
CA LEU A 1 -4.49 18.25 -2.12
C LEU A 1 -5.55 19.30 -2.42
N ASP A 2 -6.65 18.93 -3.06
CA ASP A 2 -7.72 19.87 -3.46
C ASP A 2 -8.41 20.54 -2.24
N ALA A 3 -8.35 19.91 -1.07
CA ALA A 3 -8.86 20.45 0.18
C ALA A 3 -7.81 21.26 0.98
N GLY A 4 -6.65 21.59 0.39
CA GLY A 4 -5.56 22.31 1.05
C GLY A 4 -4.80 21.50 2.12
N GLN A 5 -5.03 20.19 2.19
CA GLN A 5 -4.31 19.31 3.11
C GLN A 5 -2.94 18.94 2.53
N PRO A 6 -1.88 18.82 3.36
CA PRO A 6 -0.60 18.29 2.92
C PRO A 6 -0.80 16.84 2.47
N GLY A 7 -0.37 16.51 1.24
CA GLY A 7 -0.53 15.19 0.63
C GLY A 7 0.78 14.44 0.42
N GLU A 8 1.82 14.71 1.22
CA GLU A 8 3.15 14.12 1.05
C GLU A 8 3.12 12.58 1.12
N LEU A 9 2.43 12.03 2.12
CA LEU A 9 2.37 10.58 2.30
C LEU A 9 1.50 9.91 1.24
N GLU A 10 0.39 10.54 0.88
CA GLU A 10 -0.50 10.11 -0.19
C GLU A 10 0.21 10.12 -1.55
N ALA A 11 1.01 11.15 -1.83
CA ALA A 11 1.81 11.24 -3.05
C ALA A 11 2.86 10.13 -3.12
N ILE A 12 3.55 9.81 -2.01
CA ILE A 12 4.47 8.68 -1.94
C ILE A 12 3.73 7.36 -2.22
N VAL A 13 2.59 7.12 -1.57
CA VAL A 13 1.80 5.91 -1.80
C VAL A 13 1.37 5.80 -3.25
N ALA A 14 0.85 6.87 -3.84
CA ALA A 14 0.40 6.89 -5.22
C ALA A 14 1.56 6.61 -6.20
N LYS A 15 2.68 7.32 -6.05
CA LYS A 15 3.86 7.15 -6.92
C LYS A 15 4.39 5.72 -6.84
N VAL A 16 4.68 5.21 -5.66
CA VAL A 16 5.28 3.88 -5.51
C VAL A 16 4.31 2.78 -5.96
N THR A 17 3.02 2.90 -5.63
CA THR A 17 2.03 1.91 -6.08
C THR A 17 1.92 1.89 -7.60
N ALA A 18 1.82 3.05 -8.26
CA ALA A 18 1.70 3.13 -9.72
C ALA A 18 2.96 2.59 -10.41
N SER A 19 4.15 3.01 -10.00
CA SER A 19 5.41 2.57 -10.61
C SER A 19 5.65 1.06 -10.43
N GLU A 20 5.36 0.50 -9.27
CA GLU A 20 5.46 -0.94 -9.03
C GLU A 20 4.43 -1.74 -9.83
N CYS A 21 3.21 -1.22 -10.03
CA CYS A 21 2.22 -1.83 -10.91
C CYS A 21 2.70 -1.86 -12.37
N VAL A 22 3.28 -0.78 -12.88
CA VAL A 22 3.84 -0.73 -14.25
C VAL A 22 4.99 -1.73 -14.40
N ARG A 23 5.92 -1.76 -13.44
CA ARG A 23 7.03 -2.71 -13.44
C ARG A 23 6.55 -4.15 -13.45
N GLN A 24 5.61 -4.49 -12.58
CA GLN A 24 5.07 -5.85 -12.51
C GLN A 24 4.31 -6.23 -13.79
N ALA A 25 3.51 -5.32 -14.34
CA ALA A 25 2.81 -5.54 -15.61
C ALA A 25 3.78 -5.81 -16.76
N ALA A 26 4.93 -5.10 -16.82
CA ALA A 26 5.96 -5.36 -17.81
C ALA A 26 6.59 -6.74 -17.67
N ILE A 27 6.87 -7.19 -16.43
CA ILE A 27 7.38 -8.54 -16.15
C ILE A 27 6.37 -9.61 -16.60
N ASP A 28 5.10 -9.44 -16.24
CA ASP A 28 4.05 -10.38 -16.58
C ASP A 28 3.84 -10.44 -18.10
N ALA A 29 3.85 -9.29 -18.79
CA ALA A 29 3.78 -9.20 -20.23
C ALA A 29 4.95 -9.90 -20.92
N LEU A 30 6.18 -9.77 -20.42
CA LEU A 30 7.33 -10.54 -20.91
C LEU A 30 7.10 -12.04 -20.80
N GLY A 31 6.54 -12.50 -19.69
CA GLY A 31 6.20 -13.91 -19.49
C GLY A 31 5.17 -14.41 -20.49
N ILE A 32 4.15 -13.59 -20.81
CA ILE A 32 3.09 -13.92 -21.78
C ILE A 32 3.65 -13.96 -23.21
N HIS A 33 4.44 -12.96 -23.60
CA HIS A 33 5.03 -12.88 -24.94
C HIS A 33 6.20 -13.86 -25.16
N GLY A 34 6.84 -14.29 -24.07
CA GLY A 34 7.97 -15.21 -24.10
C GLY A 34 9.12 -14.70 -24.97
N GLY A 35 9.79 -15.59 -25.68
CA GLY A 35 10.97 -15.26 -26.50
C GLY A 35 10.73 -14.19 -27.58
N ARG A 36 9.49 -13.99 -28.00
CA ARG A 36 9.15 -12.95 -28.99
C ARG A 36 9.43 -11.54 -28.48
N ALA A 37 9.28 -11.30 -27.19
CA ALA A 37 9.55 -10.00 -26.59
C ALA A 37 11.02 -9.56 -26.69
N PHE A 38 11.93 -10.49 -26.97
CA PHE A 38 13.36 -10.20 -27.13
C PHE A 38 13.81 -9.95 -28.56
N LEU A 39 12.86 -10.02 -29.52
CA LEU A 39 13.17 -9.69 -30.91
C LEU A 39 13.30 -8.18 -31.08
N VAL A 40 14.28 -7.74 -31.86
CA VAL A 40 14.47 -6.33 -32.20
C VAL A 40 13.22 -5.80 -32.93
N GLY A 41 12.73 -4.66 -32.52
CA GLY A 41 11.48 -4.06 -33.04
C GLY A 41 10.21 -4.55 -32.34
N HIS A 42 10.32 -5.41 -31.32
CA HIS A 42 9.17 -5.76 -30.51
C HIS A 42 8.90 -4.66 -29.47
N PRO A 43 7.71 -4.00 -29.48
CA PRO A 43 7.44 -2.83 -28.67
C PRO A 43 7.72 -3.01 -27.17
N LEU A 44 7.37 -4.17 -26.60
CA LEU A 44 7.60 -4.47 -25.20
C LEU A 44 9.09 -4.63 -24.89
N GLY A 45 9.85 -5.29 -25.76
CA GLY A 45 11.29 -5.50 -25.58
C GLY A 45 12.07 -4.19 -25.68
N ASP A 46 11.75 -3.38 -26.70
CA ASP A 46 12.41 -2.12 -26.95
C ASP A 46 12.14 -1.07 -25.84
N SER A 47 10.94 -1.07 -25.23
CA SER A 47 10.55 -0.17 -24.16
C SER A 47 10.69 -0.74 -22.74
N PHE A 48 11.26 -1.95 -22.60
CA PHE A 48 11.31 -2.65 -21.32
C PHE A 48 12.01 -1.85 -20.22
N HIS A 49 13.12 -1.19 -20.56
CA HIS A 49 13.87 -0.34 -19.63
C HIS A 49 13.03 0.83 -19.10
N ASP A 50 12.18 1.41 -19.94
CA ASP A 50 11.33 2.55 -19.55
C ASP A 50 10.34 2.15 -18.46
N HIS A 51 9.82 0.92 -18.52
CA HIS A 51 8.90 0.38 -17.50
C HIS A 51 9.59 0.14 -16.15
N PHE A 52 10.89 -0.07 -16.13
CA PHE A 52 11.68 -0.18 -14.90
C PHE A 52 12.13 1.20 -14.39
N ALA A 53 12.47 2.10 -15.30
CA ALA A 53 12.95 3.43 -14.95
C ALA A 53 11.96 4.22 -14.07
N VAL A 54 10.64 3.99 -14.23
CA VAL A 54 9.60 4.64 -13.40
C VAL A 54 9.70 4.31 -11.92
N THR A 55 10.34 3.21 -11.53
CA THR A 55 10.54 2.86 -10.12
C THR A 55 11.73 3.58 -9.50
N VAL A 56 12.61 4.16 -10.33
CA VAL A 56 13.83 4.87 -9.92
C VAL A 56 13.65 6.39 -9.99
N TYR A 57 13.01 6.89 -11.04
CA TYR A 57 12.78 8.31 -11.23
C TYR A 57 11.91 8.92 -10.13
N GLU A 58 12.22 10.17 -9.76
CA GLU A 58 11.52 10.93 -8.70
C GLU A 58 11.56 10.26 -7.33
N GLY A 59 12.54 9.45 -7.10
CA GLY A 59 12.76 8.68 -5.86
C GLY A 59 12.52 7.20 -6.05
N GLU A 60 13.54 6.45 -5.69
CA GLU A 60 13.52 4.98 -5.74
C GLU A 60 12.49 4.44 -4.73
N SER A 61 11.79 3.36 -5.09
CA SER A 61 10.63 2.84 -4.35
C SER A 61 10.94 2.48 -2.90
N ASP A 62 12.10 1.90 -2.61
CA ASP A 62 12.47 1.51 -1.24
C ASP A 62 12.83 2.75 -0.39
N LEU A 63 13.53 3.74 -0.97
CA LEU A 63 13.83 5.01 -0.30
C LEU A 63 12.55 5.80 0.02
N LEU A 64 11.59 5.82 -0.90
CA LEU A 64 10.28 6.40 -0.66
C LEU A 64 9.50 5.61 0.41
N GLY A 65 9.67 4.30 0.48
CA GLY A 65 9.14 3.46 1.56
C GLY A 65 9.69 3.88 2.93
N LEU A 66 10.99 4.15 3.03
CA LEU A 66 11.60 4.66 4.27
C LEU A 66 11.08 6.07 4.62
N ALA A 67 10.90 6.93 3.61
CA ALA A 67 10.30 8.26 3.80
C ALA A 67 8.85 8.18 4.29
N LEU A 68 8.06 7.27 3.72
CA LEU A 68 6.69 6.97 4.17
C LEU A 68 6.68 6.56 5.64
N PHE A 69 7.53 5.61 6.03
CA PHE A 69 7.62 5.19 7.43
C PHE A 69 8.01 6.34 8.36
N LYS A 70 8.99 7.15 7.97
CA LYS A 70 9.40 8.35 8.74
C LYS A 70 8.22 9.30 8.94
N GLY A 71 7.41 9.52 7.91
CA GLY A 71 6.20 10.33 7.99
C GLY A 71 5.17 9.73 8.94
N LEU A 72 4.91 8.42 8.86
CA LEU A 72 4.00 7.70 9.76
C LEU A 72 4.49 7.74 11.22
N ALA A 73 5.80 7.65 11.44
CA ALA A 73 6.40 7.71 12.78
C ALA A 73 6.43 9.12 13.37
N LYS A 74 6.42 10.17 12.56
CA LYS A 74 6.54 11.58 13.00
C LYS A 74 5.51 11.98 14.05
N GLY A 75 4.29 11.46 13.97
CA GLY A 75 3.22 11.70 14.95
C GLY A 75 3.30 10.81 16.21
N HIS A 76 4.27 9.91 16.29
CA HIS A 76 4.37 9.00 17.42
C HIS A 76 5.12 9.67 18.60
N PRO A 77 4.56 9.68 19.81
CA PRO A 77 5.12 10.43 20.95
C PRO A 77 6.51 9.95 21.40
N LEU A 78 6.91 8.74 21.03
CA LEU A 78 8.26 8.21 21.33
C LEU A 78 9.27 8.39 20.19
N ALA A 79 8.82 8.80 19.00
CA ALA A 79 9.70 9.10 17.88
C ALA A 79 10.28 10.53 17.96
N ALA A 80 9.62 11.43 18.68
CA ALA A 80 10.14 12.76 18.93
C ALA A 80 11.36 12.69 19.87
N GLU A 81 12.45 13.35 19.50
CA GLU A 81 13.61 13.59 20.37
C GLU A 81 13.22 14.58 21.48
N VAL A 82 12.53 14.12 22.49
CA VAL A 82 12.23 14.95 23.66
C VAL A 82 13.06 14.43 24.81
N ASP A 83 13.89 15.33 25.35
CA ASP A 83 14.60 15.15 26.62
C ASP A 83 13.60 15.21 27.79
N SER A 84 12.73 14.18 27.85
CA SER A 84 11.65 14.08 28.83
C SER A 84 11.80 12.81 29.68
N SER A 85 11.44 12.91 30.96
CA SER A 85 11.48 11.79 31.88
C SER A 85 10.69 10.59 31.37
N ARG A 86 11.09 9.37 31.74
CA ARG A 86 10.41 8.12 31.34
C ARG A 86 8.90 8.14 31.63
N LEU A 87 8.50 8.74 32.75
CA LEU A 87 7.10 8.87 33.15
C LEU A 87 6.31 9.77 32.20
N ARG A 88 6.91 10.91 31.78
CA ARG A 88 6.26 11.85 30.86
C ARG A 88 6.07 11.22 29.46
N ARG A 89 7.08 10.48 28.99
CA ARG A 89 6.98 9.72 27.73
C ARG A 89 5.92 8.62 27.80
N ALA A 90 5.85 7.87 28.89
CA ALA A 90 4.81 6.86 29.10
C ALA A 90 3.41 7.47 29.14
N GLY A 91 3.24 8.61 29.81
CA GLY A 91 1.97 9.35 29.84
C GLY A 91 1.53 9.86 28.47
N ALA A 92 2.45 10.45 27.69
CA ALA A 92 2.19 10.93 26.34
C ALA A 92 1.82 9.76 25.40
N TRP A 93 2.50 8.63 25.49
CA TRP A 93 2.17 7.42 24.73
C TRP A 93 0.78 6.88 25.09
N LEU A 94 0.45 6.81 26.38
CA LEU A 94 -0.85 6.33 26.83
C LEU A 94 -1.98 7.25 26.33
N ALA A 95 -1.81 8.57 26.45
CA ALA A 95 -2.77 9.55 25.95
C ALA A 95 -2.99 9.43 24.45
N TRP A 96 -1.91 9.29 23.66
CA TRP A 96 -1.98 9.07 22.22
C TRP A 96 -2.72 7.78 21.87
N ARG A 97 -2.46 6.70 22.63
CA ARG A 97 -3.11 5.40 22.45
C ARG A 97 -4.61 5.45 22.72
N VAL A 98 -5.00 6.13 23.80
CA VAL A 98 -6.42 6.32 24.17
C VAL A 98 -7.13 7.19 23.14
N ALA A 99 -6.51 8.29 22.69
CA ALA A 99 -7.06 9.14 21.64
C ALA A 99 -7.30 8.36 20.32
N GLY A 100 -6.36 7.50 19.95
CA GLY A 100 -6.52 6.63 18.77
C GLY A 100 -7.65 5.62 18.88
N LEU A 101 -7.96 5.14 20.10
CA LEU A 101 -9.11 4.25 20.35
C LEU A 101 -10.44 5.03 20.37
N ALA A 102 -10.41 6.28 20.84
CA ALA A 102 -11.60 7.15 20.93
C ALA A 102 -12.00 7.77 19.57
N ALA A 103 -11.11 7.78 18.58
CA ALA A 103 -11.37 8.31 17.23
C ALA A 103 -12.33 7.43 16.40
N GLY A 104 -13.24 6.69 17.05
CA GLY A 104 -14.22 5.81 16.43
C GLY A 104 -15.42 6.60 15.89
N GLY A 105 -15.52 6.67 14.54
CA GLY A 105 -16.73 7.07 13.81
C GLY A 105 -17.11 5.96 12.83
N THR A 106 -18.24 6.11 12.14
CA THR A 106 -18.59 5.23 11.02
C THR A 106 -17.49 5.36 9.97
N PRO A 107 -16.81 4.27 9.59
CA PRO A 107 -15.73 4.34 8.61
C PRO A 107 -16.27 4.85 7.27
N ALA A 108 -15.54 5.75 6.62
CA ALA A 108 -15.89 6.21 5.27
C ALA A 108 -16.06 5.04 4.29
N GLU A 109 -15.32 3.96 4.48
CA GLU A 109 -15.40 2.72 3.70
C GLU A 109 -16.79 2.03 3.79
N ALA A 110 -17.55 2.28 4.85
CA ALA A 110 -18.90 1.75 4.99
C ALA A 110 -19.90 2.37 4.00
N THR A 111 -19.57 3.51 3.40
CA THR A 111 -20.42 4.20 2.40
C THR A 111 -20.25 3.65 0.99
N ILE A 112 -19.27 2.78 0.74
CA ILE A 112 -19.06 2.14 -0.56
C ILE A 112 -20.27 1.23 -0.85
N ALA A 113 -20.96 1.50 -1.97
CA ALA A 113 -22.19 0.75 -2.34
C ALA A 113 -21.88 -0.68 -2.81
N ASP A 114 -20.76 -0.89 -3.51
CA ASP A 114 -20.31 -2.20 -4.00
C ASP A 114 -19.84 -3.07 -2.82
N ASP A 115 -20.54 -4.19 -2.58
CA ASP A 115 -20.26 -5.08 -1.45
C ASP A 115 -18.87 -5.69 -1.43
N PRO A 116 -18.35 -6.26 -2.53
CA PRO A 116 -16.98 -6.76 -2.57
C PRO A 116 -15.95 -5.68 -2.26
N LEU A 117 -16.06 -4.52 -2.89
CA LEU A 117 -15.11 -3.40 -2.70
C LEU A 117 -15.19 -2.84 -1.27
N ARG A 118 -16.40 -2.70 -0.72
CA ARG A 118 -16.61 -2.32 0.68
C ARG A 118 -15.94 -3.32 1.63
N GLY A 119 -16.11 -4.62 1.37
CA GLY A 119 -15.50 -5.70 2.14
C GLY A 119 -13.97 -5.60 2.15
N HIS A 120 -13.34 -5.31 1.00
CA HIS A 120 -11.89 -5.10 0.90
C HIS A 120 -11.43 -3.87 1.66
N ALA A 121 -12.10 -2.75 1.51
CA ALA A 121 -11.75 -1.49 2.18
C ALA A 121 -11.86 -1.62 3.71
N LEU A 122 -12.93 -2.21 4.23
CA LEU A 122 -13.10 -2.46 5.66
C LEU A 122 -12.05 -3.45 6.21
N ARG A 123 -11.70 -4.47 5.43
CA ARG A 123 -10.63 -5.40 5.79
C ARG A 123 -9.27 -4.70 5.83
N ALA A 124 -8.95 -3.88 4.82
CA ALA A 124 -7.72 -3.10 4.78
C ALA A 124 -7.61 -2.16 5.97
N ARG A 125 -8.69 -1.47 6.35
CA ARG A 125 -8.74 -0.63 7.56
C ARG A 125 -8.41 -1.42 8.84
N LYS A 126 -8.96 -2.63 9.01
CA LYS A 126 -8.63 -3.48 10.16
C LYS A 126 -7.15 -3.88 10.18
N LEU A 127 -6.60 -4.21 9.01
CA LEU A 127 -5.19 -4.56 8.87
C LEU A 127 -4.28 -3.35 9.11
N LEU A 128 -4.67 -2.14 8.67
CA LEU A 128 -3.95 -0.90 8.99
C LEU A 128 -3.90 -0.63 10.50
N ALA A 129 -4.99 -0.87 11.21
CA ALA A 129 -5.01 -0.77 12.67
C ALA A 129 -4.01 -1.75 13.31
N ALA A 130 -3.91 -2.98 12.78
CA ALA A 130 -2.92 -3.96 13.24
C ALA A 130 -1.49 -3.56 12.85
N ALA A 131 -1.28 -2.96 11.66
CA ALA A 131 0.01 -2.42 11.25
C ALA A 131 0.47 -1.28 12.15
N ALA A 132 -0.43 -0.38 12.54
CA ALA A 132 -0.14 0.69 13.50
C ALA A 132 0.38 0.15 14.85
N VAL A 133 -0.18 -0.98 15.33
CA VAL A 133 0.32 -1.66 16.54
C VAL A 133 1.73 -2.22 16.34
N ARG A 134 2.03 -2.76 15.15
CA ARG A 134 3.39 -3.27 14.84
C ARG A 134 4.40 -2.13 14.73
N ILE A 135 4.03 -1.02 14.12
CA ILE A 135 4.85 0.19 14.03
C ILE A 135 5.15 0.73 15.45
N ASP A 136 4.12 0.86 16.31
CA ASP A 136 4.28 1.26 17.71
C ASP A 136 5.24 0.32 18.46
N ARG A 137 5.10 -0.99 18.25
CA ARG A 137 5.99 -1.99 18.86
C ARG A 137 7.44 -1.84 18.37
N ALA A 138 7.65 -1.68 17.06
CA ALA A 138 8.97 -1.49 16.48
C ALA A 138 9.65 -0.22 17.02
N ILE A 139 8.93 0.91 17.09
CA ILE A 139 9.43 2.17 17.65
C ILE A 139 9.82 1.98 19.14
N ARG A 140 8.98 1.32 19.93
CA ARG A 140 9.27 1.10 21.36
C ARG A 140 10.43 0.15 21.59
N HIS A 141 10.54 -0.90 20.76
CA HIS A 141 11.57 -1.92 20.90
C HIS A 141 12.95 -1.41 20.48
N HIS A 142 13.02 -0.75 19.34
CA HIS A 142 14.31 -0.35 18.75
C HIS A 142 14.72 1.08 19.10
N GLY A 143 13.78 1.99 19.39
CA GLY A 143 14.08 3.39 19.69
C GLY A 143 14.94 4.03 18.58
N ARG A 144 16.06 4.64 18.93
CA ARG A 144 16.99 5.26 17.98
C ARG A 144 17.62 4.27 16.98
N ARG A 145 17.74 2.98 17.35
CA ARG A 145 18.28 1.95 16.46
C ARG A 145 17.31 1.50 15.37
N LEU A 146 16.10 2.04 15.35
CA LEU A 146 15.13 1.73 14.30
C LEU A 146 15.64 2.16 12.90
N ALA A 147 16.46 3.21 12.82
CA ALA A 147 17.10 3.65 11.59
C ALA A 147 18.04 2.57 10.98
N ASP A 148 18.61 1.70 11.82
CA ASP A 148 19.47 0.59 11.39
C ASP A 148 18.68 -0.64 10.91
N ARG A 149 17.34 -0.63 11.08
CA ARG A 149 16.42 -1.71 10.74
C ARG A 149 15.66 -1.47 9.45
N GLN A 150 16.36 -1.05 8.41
CA GLN A 150 15.75 -0.61 7.14
C GLN A 150 14.87 -1.67 6.49
N LEU A 151 15.23 -2.96 6.56
CA LEU A 151 14.40 -4.05 6.02
C LEU A 151 13.07 -4.19 6.78
N GLU A 152 13.09 -4.09 8.11
CA GLU A 152 11.86 -4.15 8.93
C GLU A 152 10.99 -2.92 8.69
N VAL A 153 11.58 -1.74 8.64
CA VAL A 153 10.92 -0.47 8.35
C VAL A 153 10.31 -0.48 6.94
N GLY A 154 11.06 -0.93 5.94
CA GLY A 154 10.60 -1.06 4.56
C GLY A 154 9.43 -2.03 4.43
N ALA A 155 9.48 -3.18 5.13
CA ALA A 155 8.37 -4.15 5.12
C ALA A 155 7.09 -3.57 5.73
N LEU A 156 7.19 -2.83 6.85
CA LEU A 156 6.04 -2.16 7.47
C LEU A 156 5.47 -1.05 6.57
N ALA A 157 6.33 -0.28 5.91
CA ALA A 157 5.91 0.75 4.96
C ALA A 157 5.22 0.14 3.74
N ALA A 158 5.76 -0.94 3.18
CA ALA A 158 5.16 -1.66 2.07
C ALA A 158 3.77 -2.22 2.42
N GLU A 159 3.61 -2.78 3.61
CA GLU A 159 2.31 -3.23 4.10
C GLU A 159 1.30 -2.09 4.17
N VAL A 160 1.66 -0.95 4.78
CA VAL A 160 0.79 0.22 4.87
C VAL A 160 0.43 0.73 3.48
N ARG A 161 1.40 0.84 2.57
CA ARG A 161 1.18 1.27 1.19
C ARG A 161 0.15 0.40 0.46
N GLU A 162 0.31 -0.93 0.51
CA GLU A 162 -0.63 -1.87 -0.11
C GLU A 162 -2.06 -1.69 0.44
N LEU A 163 -2.20 -1.56 1.76
CA LEU A 163 -3.50 -1.43 2.41
C LEU A 163 -4.18 -0.08 2.14
N VAL A 164 -3.42 1.01 2.09
CA VAL A 164 -3.92 2.32 1.67
C VAL A 164 -4.35 2.27 0.21
N GLY A 165 -3.56 1.62 -0.65
CA GLY A 165 -3.91 1.38 -2.05
C GLY A 165 -5.23 0.63 -2.20
N VAL A 166 -5.50 -0.41 -1.38
CA VAL A 166 -6.78 -1.13 -1.38
C VAL A 166 -7.95 -0.19 -1.10
N ILE A 167 -7.83 0.68 -0.10
CA ILE A 167 -8.89 1.64 0.25
C ILE A 167 -9.09 2.62 -0.91
N ALA A 168 -8.02 3.18 -1.47
CA ALA A 168 -8.09 4.13 -2.56
C ALA A 168 -8.73 3.53 -3.83
N VAL A 169 -8.31 2.33 -4.23
CA VAL A 169 -8.86 1.63 -5.41
C VAL A 169 -10.33 1.29 -5.19
N ALA A 170 -10.72 0.82 -4.00
CA ALA A 170 -12.11 0.50 -3.70
C ALA A 170 -13.02 1.74 -3.79
N HIS A 171 -12.59 2.88 -3.22
CA HIS A 171 -13.33 4.14 -3.32
C HIS A 171 -13.41 4.66 -4.74
N HIS A 172 -12.28 4.67 -5.47
CA HIS A 172 -12.22 5.16 -6.85
C HIS A 172 -13.13 4.33 -7.77
N ALA A 173 -13.04 3.00 -7.73
CA ALA A 173 -13.84 2.13 -8.57
C ALA A 173 -15.35 2.27 -8.26
N ALA A 174 -15.72 2.39 -6.99
CA ALA A 174 -17.10 2.60 -6.59
C ALA A 174 -17.64 3.96 -7.06
N ALA A 175 -16.82 5.02 -7.05
CA ALA A 175 -17.22 6.36 -7.48
C ALA A 175 -17.28 6.49 -9.00
N ALA A 176 -16.34 5.87 -9.72
CA ALA A 176 -16.22 5.98 -11.17
C ALA A 176 -17.20 5.09 -11.95
N GLY A 177 -17.89 4.17 -11.28
CA GLY A 177 -18.72 3.13 -11.96
C GLY A 177 -17.89 2.25 -12.92
N GLY A 178 -16.59 2.16 -12.68
CA GLY A 178 -15.63 1.42 -13.49
C GLY A 178 -15.70 -0.09 -13.30
N PRO A 179 -14.81 -0.88 -13.92
CA PRO A 179 -14.84 -2.34 -13.91
C PRO A 179 -14.55 -2.87 -12.49
N GLY A 180 -15.63 -3.05 -11.70
CA GLY A 180 -15.57 -3.54 -10.32
C GLY A 180 -14.79 -4.86 -10.19
N ALA A 181 -14.88 -5.73 -11.22
CA ALA A 181 -14.14 -7.01 -11.26
C ALA A 181 -12.62 -6.83 -11.28
N ALA A 182 -12.09 -5.84 -12.02
CA ALA A 182 -10.66 -5.57 -12.03
C ALA A 182 -10.17 -5.01 -10.68
N ALA A 183 -10.96 -4.10 -10.09
CA ALA A 183 -10.68 -3.55 -8.76
C ALA A 183 -10.75 -4.64 -7.67
N ASP A 184 -11.75 -5.54 -7.72
CA ASP A 184 -11.86 -6.69 -6.82
C ASP A 184 -10.61 -7.57 -6.90
N CYS A 185 -10.21 -7.96 -8.12
CA CYS A 185 -9.00 -8.78 -8.32
C CYS A 185 -7.75 -8.10 -7.78
N TRP A 186 -7.57 -6.81 -8.08
CA TRP A 186 -6.42 -6.04 -7.58
C TRP A 186 -6.40 -5.99 -6.05
N CYS A 187 -7.53 -5.67 -5.42
CA CYS A 187 -7.67 -5.61 -3.97
C CYS A 187 -7.34 -6.96 -3.30
N ARG A 188 -7.79 -8.08 -3.86
CA ARG A 188 -7.48 -9.45 -3.38
C ARG A 188 -5.97 -9.68 -3.36
N LEU A 189 -5.29 -9.37 -4.47
CA LEU A 189 -3.84 -9.54 -4.59
C LEU A 189 -3.07 -8.58 -3.69
N ALA A 190 -3.49 -7.31 -3.58
CA ALA A 190 -2.86 -6.33 -2.70
C ALA A 190 -2.95 -6.74 -1.22
N VAL A 191 -4.12 -7.21 -0.77
CA VAL A 191 -4.28 -7.77 0.58
C VAL A 191 -3.42 -9.01 0.78
N ALA A 192 -3.28 -9.87 -0.22
CA ALA A 192 -2.42 -11.04 -0.14
C ALA A 192 -0.94 -10.63 0.02
N ARG A 193 -0.46 -9.65 -0.77
CA ARG A 193 0.90 -9.10 -0.64
C ARG A 193 1.12 -8.46 0.73
N ALA A 194 0.20 -7.58 1.18
CA ALA A 194 0.29 -6.91 2.47
C ALA A 194 0.37 -7.88 3.65
N THR A 195 -0.27 -9.05 3.56
CA THR A 195 -0.32 -10.04 4.64
C THR A 195 0.69 -11.17 4.47
N GLY A 196 1.51 -11.17 3.43
CA GLY A 196 2.41 -12.28 3.08
C GLY A 196 1.68 -13.58 2.73
N ARG A 197 0.38 -13.51 2.46
CA ARG A 197 -0.43 -14.68 2.11
C ARG A 197 -0.27 -15.01 0.63
N LYS A 198 -0.14 -16.28 0.30
CA LYS A 198 -0.23 -16.73 -1.10
C LYS A 198 -1.66 -16.56 -1.63
N PRO A 199 -1.83 -16.24 -2.93
CA PRO A 199 -3.13 -16.27 -3.56
C PRO A 199 -3.83 -17.63 -3.38
N THR A 200 -5.13 -17.59 -3.13
CA THR A 200 -5.96 -18.80 -2.96
C THR A 200 -6.55 -19.26 -4.29
N VAL A 201 -7.15 -20.44 -4.30
CA VAL A 201 -7.93 -20.93 -5.47
C VAL A 201 -9.03 -19.93 -5.86
N ALA A 202 -9.69 -19.28 -4.88
CA ALA A 202 -10.70 -18.27 -5.16
C ALA A 202 -10.12 -17.00 -5.80
N ASP A 203 -8.91 -16.58 -5.39
CA ASP A 203 -8.22 -15.45 -6.01
C ASP A 203 -7.84 -15.77 -7.47
N HIS A 204 -7.36 -16.98 -7.74
CA HIS A 204 -7.06 -17.43 -9.11
C HIS A 204 -8.33 -17.58 -9.96
N ALA A 205 -9.43 -18.05 -9.40
CA ALA A 205 -10.71 -18.15 -10.11
C ALA A 205 -11.25 -16.77 -10.52
N ALA A 206 -11.14 -15.76 -9.64
CA ALA A 206 -11.51 -14.38 -9.93
C ALA A 206 -10.67 -13.79 -11.07
N LEU A 207 -9.35 -13.99 -11.04
CA LEU A 207 -8.42 -13.56 -12.11
C LEU A 207 -8.74 -14.22 -13.44
N ALA A 208 -9.00 -15.52 -13.44
CA ALA A 208 -9.36 -16.25 -14.65
C ALA A 208 -10.71 -15.79 -15.22
N ALA A 209 -11.68 -15.46 -14.38
CA ALA A 209 -12.96 -14.91 -14.81
C ALA A 209 -12.78 -13.52 -15.45
N LEU A 210 -11.99 -12.66 -14.83
CA LEU A 210 -11.65 -11.33 -15.37
C LEU A 210 -10.94 -11.46 -16.73
N GLY A 211 -9.94 -12.36 -16.85
CA GLY A 211 -9.22 -12.59 -18.10
C GLY A 211 -10.13 -13.06 -19.23
N ARG A 212 -11.10 -13.94 -18.94
CA ARG A 212 -12.10 -14.36 -19.94
C ARG A 212 -13.03 -13.22 -20.37
N ALA A 213 -13.42 -12.36 -19.45
CA ALA A 213 -14.27 -11.22 -19.78
C ALA A 213 -13.54 -10.23 -20.70
N LEU A 214 -12.30 -9.88 -20.37
CA LEU A 214 -11.47 -8.98 -21.20
C LEU A 214 -11.12 -9.56 -22.57
N ALA A 215 -11.03 -10.88 -22.72
CA ALA A 215 -10.76 -11.51 -24.00
C ALA A 215 -12.00 -11.62 -24.92
N ALA A 216 -13.19 -11.34 -24.39
CA ALA A 216 -14.44 -11.37 -25.13
C ALA A 216 -14.87 -9.99 -25.66
N GLU A 217 -14.21 -8.92 -25.26
CA GLU A 217 -14.35 -7.54 -25.76
C GLU A 217 -13.51 -7.34 -27.04
#